data_9a278f6e08e97beb2c6cc4891d8c0308
#
_entry.id   9a278f6e08e97beb2c6cc4891d8c0308
#
_cell.length_a   1.000
_cell.length_b   1.000
_cell.length_c   1.000
_cell.angle_alpha   90.00
_cell.angle_beta   90.00
_cell.angle_gamma   90.00
#
_symmetry.space_group_name_H-M   'P 1'
#
loop_
_entity.id
_entity.type
_entity.pdbx_description
1 polymer ?
#
loop_
_entity_poly.entity_id
_entity_poly.type
_entity_poly.pdbx_seq_one_letter_code
_entity_poly.pdbx_strand_id
1 'polypeptide(L)'
;TTEIYTLSLHDALPICPLVLVLDDLQWSDAASLHTLKYLLVNSGAIPLLVVVAHRDICSLSDATLQALLTSLPEAALNASEIVPQALSVKAVARWLATLFRTRSTATSDLATLIHEKTGGNPLFVHEFFRRIVDDGLVVHNKYQDKWHYDLQAIRARHYTENVVTLVLEQLEELPDETRRLLGSFACLGGKGEMEMICRVVGMS
;
A
#
# COMPACT_ATOMS: atom_id res chain seq x y z
N THR A 1 -18.98 -8.51 8.99
CA THR A 1 -19.61 -9.69 8.37
C THR A 1 -18.90 -9.88 7.05
N THR A 2 -17.92 -10.79 7.02
CA THR A 2 -17.32 -11.25 5.77
C THR A 2 -18.40 -12.07 5.11
N GLU A 3 -19.07 -11.52 4.10
CA GLU A 3 -19.93 -12.31 3.24
C GLU A 3 -19.02 -13.26 2.44
N ILE A 4 -18.89 -14.46 2.95
CA ILE A 4 -18.32 -15.57 2.19
C ILE A 4 -19.41 -15.95 1.19
N TYR A 5 -19.34 -15.41 -0.01
CA TYR A 5 -20.07 -15.98 -1.14
C TYR A 5 -19.46 -17.35 -1.38
N THR A 6 -20.10 -18.39 -0.86
CA THR A 6 -19.88 -19.76 -1.29
C THR A 6 -20.41 -19.87 -2.72
N LEU A 7 -19.63 -19.40 -3.68
CA LEU A 7 -19.76 -19.85 -5.05
C LEU A 7 -19.45 -21.34 -5.00
N SER A 8 -20.49 -22.17 -5.15
CA SER A 8 -20.31 -23.58 -5.35
C SER A 8 -19.39 -23.72 -6.58
N LEU A 9 -18.18 -24.19 -6.38
CA LEU A 9 -17.18 -24.41 -7.45
C LEU A 9 -17.70 -25.34 -8.54
N HIS A 10 -18.81 -26.05 -8.31
CA HIS A 10 -19.47 -26.93 -9.27
C HIS A 10 -20.36 -26.18 -10.29
N ASP A 11 -20.80 -24.98 -9.99
CA ASP A 11 -21.69 -24.22 -10.88
C ASP A 11 -20.95 -23.18 -11.75
N ALA A 12 -19.67 -22.91 -11.47
CA ALA A 12 -18.83 -22.14 -12.35
C ALA A 12 -18.35 -23.05 -13.50
N LEU A 13 -19.14 -23.12 -14.55
CA LEU A 13 -18.71 -23.70 -15.82
C LEU A 13 -17.33 -23.14 -16.20
N PRO A 14 -16.42 -23.94 -16.79
CA PRO A 14 -15.01 -23.58 -17.06
C PRO A 14 -14.82 -22.51 -18.14
N ILE A 15 -15.77 -21.62 -18.30
CA ILE A 15 -15.83 -20.63 -19.39
C ILE A 15 -15.20 -19.29 -18.96
N CYS A 16 -15.11 -19.01 -17.67
CA CYS A 16 -14.53 -17.77 -17.17
C CYS A 16 -13.28 -18.03 -16.31
N PRO A 17 -12.14 -17.43 -16.64
CA PRO A 17 -10.97 -17.51 -15.76
C PRO A 17 -11.27 -16.82 -14.42
N LEU A 18 -10.88 -17.46 -13.33
CA LEU A 18 -10.99 -16.91 -11.97
C LEU A 18 -9.68 -16.24 -11.59
N VAL A 19 -9.75 -15.00 -11.11
CA VAL A 19 -8.61 -14.28 -10.55
C VAL A 19 -8.85 -14.10 -9.06
N LEU A 20 -7.98 -14.69 -8.26
CA LEU A 20 -7.97 -14.55 -6.81
C LEU A 20 -6.81 -13.64 -6.41
N VAL A 21 -7.12 -12.51 -5.76
CA VAL A 21 -6.10 -11.58 -5.26
C VAL A 21 -6.11 -11.63 -3.74
N LEU A 22 -4.97 -11.98 -3.15
CA LEU A 22 -4.74 -12.09 -1.71
C LEU A 22 -3.68 -11.06 -1.32
N ASP A 23 -4.11 -10.03 -0.62
CA ASP A 23 -3.22 -8.99 -0.12
C ASP A 23 -2.84 -9.27 1.34
N ASP A 24 -1.63 -8.84 1.73
CA ASP A 24 -1.11 -9.00 3.09
C ASP A 24 -1.14 -10.46 3.62
N LEU A 25 -0.75 -11.42 2.79
CA LEU A 25 -0.81 -12.86 3.12
C LEU A 25 -0.04 -13.23 4.40
N GLN A 26 0.91 -12.40 4.85
CA GLN A 26 1.63 -12.59 6.11
C GLN A 26 0.71 -12.58 7.35
N TRP A 27 -0.51 -12.07 7.24
CA TRP A 27 -1.50 -12.07 8.33
C TRP A 27 -2.47 -13.25 8.28
N SER A 28 -2.28 -14.17 7.34
CA SER A 28 -3.12 -15.35 7.19
C SER A 28 -2.89 -16.36 8.32
N ASP A 29 -3.98 -16.98 8.77
CA ASP A 29 -3.89 -18.12 9.66
C ASP A 29 -3.53 -19.44 8.92
N ALA A 30 -3.16 -20.46 9.68
CA ALA A 30 -2.78 -21.77 9.13
C ALA A 30 -3.93 -22.44 8.35
N ALA A 31 -5.18 -22.21 8.75
CA ALA A 31 -6.33 -22.79 8.08
C ALA A 31 -6.57 -22.16 6.70
N SER A 32 -6.43 -20.84 6.60
CA SER A 32 -6.51 -20.10 5.34
C SER A 32 -5.41 -20.52 4.37
N LEU A 33 -4.17 -20.65 4.85
CA LEU A 33 -3.05 -21.14 4.04
C LEU A 33 -3.24 -22.59 3.57
N HIS A 34 -3.78 -23.45 4.42
CA HIS A 34 -4.11 -24.82 4.05
C HIS A 34 -5.20 -24.88 2.97
N THR A 35 -6.22 -24.02 3.08
CA THR A 35 -7.29 -23.89 2.09
C THR A 35 -6.73 -23.40 0.75
N LEU A 36 -5.86 -22.40 0.78
CA LEU A 36 -5.18 -21.91 -0.41
C LEU A 36 -4.37 -23.01 -1.09
N LYS A 37 -3.59 -23.78 -0.31
CA LYS A 37 -2.84 -24.94 -0.83
C LYS A 37 -3.78 -25.96 -1.48
N TYR A 38 -4.87 -26.30 -0.82
CA TYR A 38 -5.86 -27.23 -1.34
C TYR A 38 -6.42 -26.75 -2.69
N LEU A 39 -6.77 -25.46 -2.80
CA LEU A 39 -7.24 -24.87 -4.04
C LEU A 39 -6.19 -24.95 -5.15
N LEU A 40 -4.93 -24.56 -4.86
CA LEU A 40 -3.86 -24.60 -5.85
C LEU A 40 -3.55 -25.99 -6.38
N VAL A 41 -3.62 -27.02 -5.52
CA VAL A 41 -3.35 -28.41 -5.90
C VAL A 41 -4.51 -29.05 -6.65
N ASN A 42 -5.75 -28.68 -6.31
CA ASN A 42 -6.96 -29.33 -6.80
C ASN A 42 -7.75 -28.53 -7.85
N SER A 43 -7.28 -27.37 -8.26
CA SER A 43 -7.93 -26.51 -9.28
C SER A 43 -7.96 -27.12 -10.69
N GLY A 44 -7.18 -28.14 -10.95
CA GLY A 44 -7.04 -29.04 -12.14
C GLY A 44 -7.53 -28.54 -13.51
N ALA A 45 -8.81 -28.29 -13.65
CA ALA A 45 -9.43 -27.89 -14.92
C ALA A 45 -9.93 -26.44 -14.96
N ILE A 46 -9.82 -25.71 -13.84
CA ILE A 46 -10.31 -24.33 -13.76
C ILE A 46 -9.14 -23.38 -14.09
N PRO A 47 -9.30 -22.45 -15.06
CA PRO A 47 -8.30 -21.44 -15.31
C PRO A 47 -8.25 -20.46 -14.13
N LEU A 48 -7.35 -20.73 -13.16
CA LEU A 48 -7.17 -19.98 -11.93
C LEU A 48 -5.86 -19.20 -11.98
N LEU A 49 -5.94 -17.87 -11.82
CA LEU A 49 -4.80 -17.00 -11.54
C LEU A 49 -4.87 -16.56 -10.08
N VAL A 50 -3.84 -16.87 -9.30
CA VAL A 50 -3.70 -16.39 -7.93
C VAL A 50 -2.61 -15.35 -7.87
N VAL A 51 -2.95 -14.15 -7.42
CA VAL A 51 -2.01 -13.05 -7.17
C VAL A 51 -1.90 -12.88 -5.65
N VAL A 52 -0.69 -13.02 -5.14
CA VAL A 52 -0.42 -12.91 -3.70
C VAL A 52 0.51 -11.74 -3.48
N ALA A 53 0.15 -10.84 -2.56
CA ALA A 53 1.04 -9.83 -2.05
C ALA A 53 1.40 -10.13 -0.59
N HIS A 54 2.68 -10.03 -0.27
CA HIS A 54 3.19 -10.20 1.07
C HIS A 54 4.43 -9.34 1.29
N ARG A 55 4.77 -9.07 2.54
CA ARG A 55 6.02 -8.40 2.90
C ARG A 55 7.19 -9.36 2.71
N ASP A 56 8.40 -8.79 2.53
CA ASP A 56 9.61 -9.59 2.42
C ASP A 56 9.80 -10.48 3.66
N ILE A 57 9.88 -11.80 3.41
CA ILE A 57 9.85 -12.87 4.44
C ILE A 57 11.16 -12.97 5.21
N CYS A 58 12.19 -12.23 4.84
CA CYS A 58 13.50 -12.25 5.53
C CYS A 58 13.46 -11.78 6.99
N SER A 59 12.37 -11.22 7.46
CA SER A 59 12.14 -10.85 8.85
C SER A 59 11.09 -11.75 9.53
N LEU A 60 11.56 -12.91 9.98
CA LEU A 60 11.13 -13.53 11.27
C LEU A 60 9.71 -14.04 11.46
N SER A 61 9.03 -14.75 10.76
CA SER A 61 7.98 -15.63 11.33
C SER A 61 7.16 -16.47 10.37
N ASP A 62 7.37 -16.33 9.09
CA ASP A 62 6.52 -17.04 8.13
C ASP A 62 7.13 -18.36 7.61
N ALA A 63 7.64 -19.17 8.53
CA ALA A 63 7.92 -20.59 8.26
C ALA A 63 6.72 -21.29 7.60
N THR A 64 5.52 -20.81 7.89
CA THR A 64 4.26 -21.33 7.36
C THR A 64 4.04 -20.95 5.90
N LEU A 65 4.31 -19.71 5.50
CA LEU A 65 4.18 -19.29 4.12
C LEU A 65 5.31 -19.88 3.26
N GLN A 66 6.56 -19.90 3.75
CA GLN A 66 7.65 -20.59 3.09
C GLN A 66 7.37 -22.10 2.96
N ALA A 67 6.87 -22.75 4.01
CA ALA A 67 6.47 -24.14 3.97
C ALA A 67 5.32 -24.38 2.98
N LEU A 68 4.37 -23.45 2.85
CA LEU A 68 3.34 -23.50 1.82
C LEU A 68 3.98 -23.48 0.43
N LEU A 69 4.78 -22.46 0.12
CA LEU A 69 5.39 -22.26 -1.19
C LEU A 69 6.31 -23.42 -1.58
N THR A 70 7.13 -23.91 -0.65
CA THR A 70 8.01 -25.07 -0.87
C THR A 70 7.28 -26.40 -0.97
N SER A 71 6.07 -26.49 -0.40
CA SER A 71 5.27 -27.72 -0.44
C SER A 71 4.40 -27.86 -1.68
N LEU A 72 4.35 -26.84 -2.53
CA LEU A 72 3.60 -26.90 -3.79
C LEU A 72 4.46 -27.62 -4.84
N PRO A 73 3.91 -28.62 -5.56
CA PRO A 73 4.66 -29.32 -6.59
C PRO A 73 5.06 -28.35 -7.72
N GLU A 74 6.30 -28.41 -8.19
CA GLU A 74 6.81 -27.54 -9.27
C GLU A 74 5.93 -27.61 -10.54
N ALA A 75 5.30 -28.75 -10.80
CA ALA A 75 4.38 -28.94 -11.92
C ALA A 75 3.04 -28.19 -11.78
N ALA A 76 2.67 -27.76 -10.57
CA ALA A 76 1.41 -27.05 -10.30
C ALA A 76 1.58 -25.53 -10.37
N LEU A 77 2.81 -25.02 -10.47
CA LEU A 77 3.11 -23.60 -10.34
C LEU A 77 3.93 -23.09 -11.52
N ASN A 78 3.25 -22.47 -12.48
CA ASN A 78 3.88 -21.40 -13.26
C ASN A 78 3.94 -20.14 -12.37
N ALA A 79 4.72 -20.19 -11.29
CA ALA A 79 4.84 -19.07 -10.37
C ALA A 79 5.87 -18.08 -10.91
N SER A 80 5.49 -16.80 -10.92
CA SER A 80 6.39 -15.69 -11.20
C SER A 80 6.44 -14.79 -9.98
N GLU A 81 7.62 -14.49 -9.50
CA GLU A 81 7.82 -13.54 -8.41
C GLU A 81 8.10 -12.16 -8.97
N ILE A 82 7.43 -11.16 -8.44
CA ILE A 82 7.64 -9.75 -8.75
C ILE A 82 8.07 -9.05 -7.46
N VAL A 83 9.32 -8.63 -7.40
CA VAL A 83 9.86 -7.86 -6.26
C VAL A 83 9.87 -6.37 -6.64
N PRO A 84 8.89 -5.56 -6.14
CA PRO A 84 8.87 -4.14 -6.41
C PRO A 84 10.11 -3.46 -5.84
N GLN A 85 10.78 -2.69 -6.66
CA GLN A 85 11.96 -1.91 -6.26
C GLN A 85 11.56 -0.47 -5.90
N ALA A 86 12.38 0.19 -5.10
CA ALA A 86 12.24 1.62 -4.84
C ALA A 86 12.21 2.42 -6.16
N LEU A 87 11.43 3.49 -6.19
CA LEU A 87 11.37 4.38 -7.34
C LEU A 87 12.73 5.04 -7.55
N SER A 88 13.23 5.00 -8.78
CA SER A 88 14.43 5.75 -9.12
C SER A 88 14.14 7.28 -9.16
N VAL A 89 15.18 8.11 -9.02
CA VAL A 89 15.05 9.58 -9.19
C VAL A 89 14.35 9.93 -10.51
N LYS A 90 14.65 9.19 -11.59
CA LYS A 90 13.98 9.38 -12.89
C LYS A 90 12.49 9.06 -12.85
N ALA A 91 12.09 8.07 -12.06
CA ALA A 91 10.68 7.72 -11.90
C ALA A 91 9.94 8.81 -11.10
N VAL A 92 10.54 9.30 -10.02
CA VAL A 92 10.00 10.42 -9.23
C VAL A 92 9.92 11.69 -10.09
N ALA A 93 10.94 11.99 -10.90
CA ALA A 93 10.94 13.15 -11.80
C ALA A 93 9.82 13.07 -12.85
N ARG A 94 9.56 11.88 -13.41
CA ARG A 94 8.44 11.66 -14.34
C ARG A 94 7.09 11.82 -13.68
N TRP A 95 6.94 11.31 -12.46
CA TRP A 95 5.72 11.46 -11.67
C TRP A 95 5.44 12.94 -11.39
N LEU A 96 6.42 13.71 -10.90
CA LEU A 96 6.31 15.15 -10.69
C LEU A 96 6.02 15.91 -12.00
N ALA A 97 6.65 15.52 -13.10
CA ALA A 97 6.44 16.12 -14.41
C ALA A 97 4.99 15.96 -14.88
N THR A 98 4.38 14.81 -14.59
CA THR A 98 2.96 14.55 -14.88
C THR A 98 2.06 15.45 -14.04
N LEU A 99 2.34 15.58 -12.73
CA LEU A 99 1.61 16.47 -11.83
C LEU A 99 1.73 17.94 -12.24
N PHE A 100 2.94 18.37 -12.58
CA PHE A 100 3.25 19.76 -12.92
C PHE A 100 2.99 20.11 -14.39
N ARG A 101 2.56 19.13 -15.19
CA ARG A 101 2.35 19.27 -16.65
C ARG A 101 3.57 19.87 -17.34
N THR A 102 4.76 19.41 -17.00
CA THR A 102 6.04 19.91 -17.48
C THR A 102 6.97 18.79 -17.92
N ARG A 103 8.19 19.11 -18.30
CA ARG A 103 9.21 18.12 -18.66
C ARG A 103 9.91 17.58 -17.40
N SER A 104 10.28 16.30 -17.40
CA SER A 104 10.96 15.67 -16.27
C SER A 104 12.32 16.31 -15.92
N THR A 105 12.95 16.97 -16.87
CA THR A 105 14.19 17.75 -16.64
C THR A 105 13.96 18.95 -15.72
N ALA A 106 12.78 19.57 -15.79
CA ALA A 106 12.44 20.73 -14.95
C ALA A 106 12.13 20.35 -13.50
N THR A 107 11.88 19.08 -13.22
CA THR A 107 11.55 18.55 -11.89
C THR A 107 12.69 17.72 -11.29
N SER A 108 13.82 17.63 -11.98
CA SER A 108 14.95 16.78 -11.60
C SER A 108 15.49 17.08 -10.20
N ASP A 109 15.67 18.36 -9.88
CA ASP A 109 16.25 18.77 -8.59
C ASP A 109 15.32 18.48 -7.42
N LEU A 110 14.02 18.75 -7.61
CA LEU A 110 12.99 18.40 -6.62
C LEU A 110 12.87 16.88 -6.47
N ALA A 111 12.92 16.15 -7.57
CA ALA A 111 12.88 14.69 -7.56
C ALA A 111 14.07 14.08 -6.82
N THR A 112 15.25 14.64 -7.01
CA THR A 112 16.47 14.23 -6.30
C THR A 112 16.30 14.45 -4.80
N LEU A 113 15.84 15.62 -4.40
CA LEU A 113 15.60 15.94 -2.99
C LEU A 113 14.56 15.02 -2.36
N ILE A 114 13.43 14.79 -3.03
CA ILE A 114 12.40 13.88 -2.54
C ILE A 114 12.96 12.46 -2.42
N HIS A 115 13.70 12.00 -3.41
CA HIS A 115 14.31 10.67 -3.38
C HIS A 115 15.33 10.52 -2.24
N GLU A 116 16.17 11.51 -2.00
CA GLU A 116 17.10 11.54 -0.87
C GLU A 116 16.40 11.39 0.48
N LYS A 117 15.25 12.04 0.63
CA LYS A 117 14.45 12.03 1.87
C LYS A 117 13.58 10.76 2.06
N THR A 118 13.23 10.09 0.99
CA THR A 118 12.23 9.00 1.01
C THR A 118 12.80 7.63 0.64
N GLY A 119 14.07 7.59 0.21
CA GLY A 119 14.68 6.37 -0.34
C GLY A 119 13.95 5.83 -1.58
N GLY A 120 13.07 6.63 -2.19
CA GLY A 120 12.26 6.21 -3.33
C GLY A 120 11.10 5.29 -2.99
N ASN A 121 10.76 5.10 -1.71
CA ASN A 121 9.55 4.38 -1.34
C ASN A 121 8.31 5.12 -1.86
N PRO A 122 7.42 4.49 -2.65
CA PRO A 122 6.29 5.18 -3.28
C PRO A 122 5.37 5.89 -2.30
N LEU A 123 5.06 5.25 -1.17
CA LEU A 123 4.23 5.84 -0.13
C LEU A 123 4.91 7.08 0.45
N PHE A 124 6.19 6.99 0.75
CA PHE A 124 6.97 8.07 1.33
C PHE A 124 7.14 9.25 0.36
N VAL A 125 7.35 8.95 -0.92
CA VAL A 125 7.40 9.97 -1.98
C VAL A 125 6.08 10.76 -2.01
N HIS A 126 4.95 10.06 -1.96
CA HIS A 126 3.63 10.68 -1.97
C HIS A 126 3.37 11.52 -0.72
N GLU A 127 3.60 10.98 0.47
CA GLU A 127 3.35 11.68 1.73
C GLU A 127 4.30 12.87 1.94
N PHE A 128 5.58 12.71 1.61
CA PHE A 128 6.53 13.81 1.66
C PHE A 128 6.13 14.94 0.71
N PHE A 129 5.76 14.59 -0.52
CA PHE A 129 5.31 15.59 -1.49
C PHE A 129 4.05 16.32 -1.01
N ARG A 130 3.07 15.59 -0.48
CA ARG A 130 1.87 16.16 0.12
C ARG A 130 2.22 17.15 1.24
N ARG A 131 3.10 16.76 2.15
CA ARG A 131 3.53 17.61 3.26
C ARG A 131 4.16 18.92 2.80
N ILE A 132 5.07 18.88 1.81
CA ILE A 132 5.70 20.10 1.30
C ILE A 132 4.72 21.00 0.53
N VAL A 133 3.64 20.45 -0.02
CA VAL A 133 2.54 21.22 -0.61
C VAL A 133 1.68 21.86 0.49
N ASP A 134 1.29 21.11 1.51
CA ASP A 134 0.49 21.60 2.66
C ASP A 134 1.24 22.68 3.42
N ASP A 135 2.55 22.57 3.55
CA ASP A 135 3.44 23.58 4.15
C ASP A 135 3.65 24.83 3.25
N GLY A 136 3.07 24.85 2.05
CA GLY A 136 3.18 25.96 1.12
C GLY A 136 4.57 26.12 0.47
N LEU A 137 5.43 25.11 0.54
CA LEU A 137 6.77 25.12 -0.06
C LEU A 137 6.76 24.75 -1.55
N VAL A 138 5.67 24.14 -1.99
CA VAL A 138 5.35 23.87 -3.40
C VAL A 138 3.99 24.47 -3.70
N VAL A 139 3.94 25.46 -4.57
CA VAL A 139 2.73 26.25 -4.84
C VAL A 139 2.46 26.29 -6.34
N HIS A 140 1.21 26.07 -6.71
CA HIS A 140 0.77 26.26 -8.09
C HIS A 140 0.31 27.70 -8.32
N ASN A 141 1.01 28.43 -9.18
CA ASN A 141 0.58 29.77 -9.61
C ASN A 141 -0.50 29.63 -10.71
N LYS A 142 -1.74 29.85 -10.34
CA LYS A 142 -2.91 29.72 -11.24
C LYS A 142 -2.89 30.73 -12.41
N TYR A 143 -2.21 31.87 -12.25
CA TYR A 143 -2.16 32.91 -13.31
C TYR A 143 -1.14 32.57 -14.40
N GLN A 144 -0.06 31.86 -14.03
CA GLN A 144 1.00 31.48 -14.96
C GLN A 144 0.95 30.01 -15.37
N ASP A 145 0.05 29.24 -14.76
CA ASP A 145 -0.05 27.78 -14.87
C ASP A 145 1.30 27.08 -14.61
N LYS A 146 2.03 27.58 -13.60
CA LYS A 146 3.36 27.09 -13.25
C LYS A 146 3.45 26.75 -11.78
N TRP A 147 4.21 25.71 -11.48
CA TRP A 147 4.59 25.32 -10.14
C TRP A 147 5.88 26.05 -9.73
N HIS A 148 5.87 26.57 -8.51
CA HIS A 148 7.03 27.17 -7.87
C HIS A 148 7.34 26.38 -6.62
N TYR A 149 8.63 26.18 -6.36
CA TYR A 149 9.09 25.50 -5.16
C TYR A 149 10.44 26.06 -4.72
N ASP A 150 10.66 26.10 -3.41
CA ASP A 150 11.93 26.53 -2.81
C ASP A 150 12.67 25.32 -2.26
N LEU A 151 13.69 24.87 -3.00
CA LEU A 151 14.52 23.72 -2.61
C LEU A 151 15.29 23.97 -1.33
N GLN A 152 15.71 25.22 -1.06
CA GLN A 152 16.49 25.54 0.14
C GLN A 152 15.58 25.49 1.37
N ALA A 153 14.38 26.05 1.27
CA ALA A 153 13.38 25.99 2.34
C ALA A 153 12.96 24.54 2.64
N ILE A 154 12.77 23.71 1.60
CA ILE A 154 12.45 22.28 1.77
C ILE A 154 13.60 21.54 2.47
N ARG A 155 14.87 21.83 2.08
CA ARG A 155 16.04 21.21 2.72
C ARG A 155 16.24 21.65 4.15
N ALA A 156 15.98 22.91 4.46
CA ALA A 156 16.15 23.48 5.79
C ALA A 156 15.14 22.93 6.81
N ARG A 157 13.98 22.48 6.36
CA ARG A 157 13.03 21.81 7.24
C ARG A 157 13.49 20.39 7.52
N HIS A 158 13.61 20.09 8.81
CA HIS A 158 13.92 18.75 9.29
C HIS A 158 12.66 17.87 9.20
N TYR A 159 12.34 17.44 7.97
CA TYR A 159 11.37 16.36 7.84
C TYR A 159 12.04 15.06 8.29
N THR A 160 11.41 14.37 9.21
CA THR A 160 11.86 13.06 9.68
C THR A 160 11.91 12.08 8.52
N GLU A 161 13.02 11.36 8.41
CA GLU A 161 13.24 10.36 7.35
C GLU A 161 12.32 9.13 7.50
N ASN A 162 11.54 9.08 8.57
CA ASN A 162 10.66 7.98 8.88
C ASN A 162 9.20 8.40 8.70
N VAL A 163 8.51 7.75 7.74
CA VAL A 163 7.08 7.98 7.49
C VAL A 163 6.21 7.64 8.69
N VAL A 164 6.61 6.69 9.51
CA VAL A 164 5.88 6.40 10.74
C VAL A 164 5.81 7.66 11.60
N THR A 165 6.90 8.41 11.69
CA THR A 165 6.96 9.68 12.41
C THR A 165 6.10 10.76 11.75
N LEU A 166 6.11 10.85 10.40
CA LEU A 166 5.24 11.79 9.67
C LEU A 166 3.75 11.48 9.91
N VAL A 167 3.37 10.21 9.89
CA VAL A 167 1.99 9.79 10.18
C VAL A 167 1.64 10.05 11.64
N LEU A 168 2.58 9.82 12.57
CA LEU A 168 2.38 10.12 13.99
C LEU A 168 2.21 11.61 14.23
N GLU A 169 3.03 12.46 13.60
CA GLU A 169 2.88 13.93 13.66
C GLU A 169 1.50 14.36 13.15
N GLN A 170 1.03 13.80 12.03
CA GLN A 170 -0.31 14.08 11.52
C GLN A 170 -1.41 13.61 12.48
N LEU A 171 -1.22 12.46 13.14
CA LEU A 171 -2.16 11.99 14.15
C LEU A 171 -2.17 12.89 15.40
N GLU A 172 -1.02 13.44 15.79
CA GLU A 172 -0.91 14.38 16.91
C GLU A 172 -1.57 15.73 16.63
N GLU A 173 -1.62 16.15 15.36
CA GLU A 173 -2.33 17.37 14.92
C GLU A 173 -3.86 17.23 14.96
N LEU A 174 -4.38 16.00 15.05
CA LEU A 174 -5.82 15.75 15.11
C LEU A 174 -6.39 16.03 16.51
N PRO A 175 -7.64 16.49 16.60
CA PRO A 175 -8.35 16.59 17.87
C PRO A 175 -8.34 15.26 18.63
N ASP A 176 -8.25 15.31 19.96
CA ASP A 176 -8.21 14.13 20.83
C ASP A 176 -9.37 13.16 20.57
N GLU A 177 -10.55 13.70 20.30
CA GLU A 177 -11.75 12.93 19.99
C GLU A 177 -11.58 12.11 18.68
N THR A 178 -11.03 12.76 17.65
CA THR A 178 -10.71 12.09 16.37
C THR A 178 -9.66 11.03 16.54
N ARG A 179 -8.59 11.28 17.34
CA ARG A 179 -7.56 10.27 17.62
C ARG A 179 -8.12 9.04 18.33
N ARG A 180 -9.00 9.26 19.34
CA ARG A 180 -9.68 8.16 20.05
C ARG A 180 -10.55 7.33 19.13
N LEU A 181 -11.28 7.99 18.25
CA LEU A 181 -12.13 7.34 17.25
C LEU A 181 -11.30 6.50 16.28
N LEU A 182 -10.20 7.06 15.74
CA LEU A 182 -9.28 6.33 14.85
C LEU A 182 -8.62 5.14 15.55
N GLY A 183 -8.22 5.30 16.82
CA GLY A 183 -7.67 4.20 17.63
C GLY A 183 -8.67 3.05 17.80
N SER A 184 -9.91 3.36 18.12
CA SER A 184 -10.97 2.37 18.23
C SER A 184 -11.27 1.68 16.89
N PHE A 185 -11.27 2.46 15.81
CA PHE A 185 -11.45 1.93 14.44
C PHE A 185 -10.30 0.99 14.04
N ALA A 186 -9.06 1.35 14.38
CA ALA A 186 -7.91 0.48 14.15
C ALA A 186 -8.01 -0.85 14.91
N CYS A 187 -8.47 -0.82 16.17
CA CYS A 187 -8.72 -2.03 16.96
C CYS A 187 -9.80 -2.94 16.37
N LEU A 188 -10.74 -2.37 15.60
CA LEU A 188 -11.78 -3.13 14.89
C LEU A 188 -11.30 -3.65 13.52
N GLY A 189 -10.00 -3.55 13.21
CA GLY A 189 -9.42 -4.02 11.95
C GLY A 189 -9.62 -3.06 10.77
N GLY A 190 -9.88 -1.77 11.03
CA GLY A 190 -10.00 -0.73 10.00
C GLY A 190 -11.24 -0.86 9.11
N LYS A 191 -12.20 -1.69 9.49
CA LYS A 191 -13.48 -1.87 8.81
C LYS A 191 -14.61 -1.89 9.84
N GLY A 192 -15.66 -1.10 9.60
CA GLY A 192 -16.81 -1.06 10.49
C GLY A 192 -17.83 -0.03 10.01
N GLU A 193 -19.08 -0.26 10.38
CA GLU A 193 -20.13 0.74 10.16
C GLU A 193 -19.93 1.90 11.14
N MET A 194 -20.16 3.13 10.68
CA MET A 194 -20.01 4.34 11.51
C MET A 194 -20.80 4.26 12.81
N GLU A 195 -22.00 3.70 12.75
CA GLU A 195 -22.85 3.53 13.93
C GLU A 195 -22.22 2.62 15.00
N MET A 196 -21.56 1.53 14.57
CA MET A 196 -20.83 0.63 15.48
C MET A 196 -19.65 1.36 16.14
N ILE A 197 -18.90 2.12 15.36
CA ILE A 197 -17.74 2.88 15.84
C ILE A 197 -18.18 3.93 16.86
N CYS A 198 -19.24 4.69 16.56
CA CYS A 198 -19.80 5.69 17.46
C CYS A 198 -20.26 5.07 18.80
N ARG A 199 -20.89 3.90 18.76
CA ARG A 199 -21.30 3.17 19.98
C ARG A 199 -20.10 2.74 20.83
N VAL A 200 -19.02 2.24 20.21
CA VAL A 200 -17.81 1.81 20.92
C VAL A 200 -17.11 3.00 21.58
N VAL A 201 -17.11 4.16 20.92
CA VAL A 201 -16.46 5.38 21.44
C VAL A 201 -17.37 6.16 22.40
N GLY A 202 -18.66 5.79 22.50
CA GLY A 202 -19.64 6.49 23.36
C GLY A 202 -20.10 7.83 22.77
N MET A 203 -20.00 7.99 21.46
CA MET A 203 -20.51 9.16 20.71
C MET A 203 -21.92 8.81 20.22
N SER A 204 -22.88 9.64 20.57
CA SER A 204 -24.28 9.49 20.13
C SER A 204 -24.57 10.34 18.88
#